data_95563e57301da1d197717938346b327e
#
_entry.id   95563e57301da1d197717938346b327e
#
_cell.length_a   1.000
_cell.length_b   1.000
_cell.length_c   1.000
_cell.angle_alpha   90.00
_cell.angle_beta   90.00
_cell.angle_gamma   90.00
#
_symmetry.space_group_name_H-M   'P 1'
#
loop_
_entity.id
_entity.type
_entity.pdbx_description
1 polymer ?
#
loop_
_entity_poly.entity_id
_entity_poly.type
_entity_poly.pdbx_seq_one_letter_code
_entity_poly.pdbx_strand_id
1 'polypeptide(L)'
;MPDLKFATPESQTHEASSAAAVRVALVEDAFHHEALFYNGADGFLRGTLPFVSEGLANGEAVLVAVVPERAELLRVALGEDAEGVRFLDMRELGRNPARVIPAWRKFLAEHATDGRPVRGVGEPVWAGRSDAELEECERYEALLNEAFAYGPEWRLLCPYDLDALGLDVIRAARMTHPALMHEGVSRRNTAYRPLHRAAGPFGGSLPSPPAEREELAFTAHGLGAVRSLVAKRGAQAGLAESSREDLVLAVNELVTNSVQYGGGGGTLRIWQEPDALVCDVRDRGFIHDPLVGRLPPPVDQHGGRGLWLVNHLCDLVQIRSSPDGTVVRAHMRLPA
;
A
#
# COMPACT_ATOMS: atom_id res chain seq x y z
N MET A 1 20.37 16.41 68.70
CA MET A 1 19.92 17.17 67.54
C MET A 1 21.06 18.05 67.09
N PRO A 2 21.63 17.82 65.93
CA PRO A 2 22.16 18.90 65.13
C PRO A 2 21.63 18.83 63.70
N ASP A 3 21.53 20.00 63.09
CA ASP A 3 20.97 20.40 61.84
C ASP A 3 21.64 19.74 60.61
N LEU A 4 20.83 19.19 59.74
CA LEU A 4 21.23 18.77 58.39
C LEU A 4 20.97 19.92 57.41
N LYS A 5 22.09 20.56 56.98
CA LYS A 5 22.08 21.54 55.87
C LYS A 5 22.08 20.76 54.52
N PHE A 6 21.10 21.02 53.71
CA PHE A 6 21.08 20.57 52.31
C PHE A 6 22.03 21.44 51.48
N ALA A 7 22.98 20.77 50.80
CA ALA A 7 23.81 21.37 49.76
C ALA A 7 23.11 21.32 48.43
N THR A 8 23.07 22.42 47.72
CA THR A 8 22.62 22.55 46.30
C THR A 8 23.76 22.07 45.38
N PRO A 9 23.44 21.29 44.31
CA PRO A 9 24.47 21.00 43.31
C PRO A 9 24.58 22.14 42.29
N GLU A 10 25.80 22.53 42.05
CA GLU A 10 26.25 23.49 41.06
C GLU A 10 25.89 23.03 39.63
N SER A 11 25.48 23.98 38.83
CA SER A 11 25.24 23.90 37.39
C SER A 11 26.55 23.59 36.64
N GLN A 12 26.62 22.41 36.05
CA GLN A 12 27.60 22.13 34.97
C GLN A 12 26.93 22.38 33.63
N THR A 13 27.34 23.47 33.01
CA THR A 13 27.05 23.77 31.59
C THR A 13 27.84 22.82 30.71
N HIS A 14 27.17 21.83 30.12
CA HIS A 14 27.72 21.10 28.99
C HIS A 14 27.33 21.83 27.70
N GLU A 15 28.35 22.33 27.01
CA GLU A 15 28.28 22.77 25.62
C GLU A 15 27.87 21.58 24.75
N ALA A 16 26.60 21.56 24.33
CA ALA A 16 26.11 20.62 23.35
C ALA A 16 26.46 21.16 21.95
N SER A 17 27.32 20.42 21.28
CA SER A 17 27.67 20.55 19.86
C SER A 17 26.41 20.66 19.01
N SER A 18 26.31 21.77 18.26
CA SER A 18 25.27 22.08 17.30
C SER A 18 25.42 21.14 16.08
N ALA A 19 24.72 20.01 16.10
CA ALA A 19 24.33 19.32 14.88
C ALA A 19 23.10 20.02 14.33
N ALA A 20 23.26 20.72 13.21
CA ALA A 20 22.17 21.36 12.49
C ALA A 20 21.23 20.29 11.95
N ALA A 21 20.22 19.94 12.75
CA ALA A 21 19.08 19.21 12.26
C ALA A 21 18.30 20.14 11.31
N VAL A 22 18.32 19.83 10.03
CA VAL A 22 17.43 20.45 9.05
C VAL A 22 16.01 20.17 9.54
N ARG A 23 15.36 21.16 10.13
CA ARG A 23 13.93 21.15 10.40
C ARG A 23 13.24 21.26 9.06
N VAL A 24 12.86 20.12 8.47
CA VAL A 24 11.84 20.12 7.44
C VAL A 24 10.58 20.65 8.11
N ALA A 25 10.10 21.79 7.69
CA ALA A 25 8.82 22.33 8.15
C ALA A 25 7.75 21.33 7.70
N LEU A 26 7.16 20.62 8.63
CA LEU A 26 6.01 19.72 8.36
C LEU A 26 4.82 20.66 8.12
N VAL A 27 4.46 20.83 6.86
CA VAL A 27 3.28 21.60 6.45
C VAL A 27 2.09 20.67 6.55
N GLU A 28 1.11 20.99 7.40
CA GLU A 28 -0.21 20.34 7.36
C GLU A 28 -0.83 20.63 5.98
N ASP A 29 -1.46 19.59 5.37
CA ASP A 29 -2.04 19.64 4.02
C ASP A 29 -1.04 19.72 2.83
N ALA A 30 0.18 19.25 3.01
CA ALA A 30 1.18 19.16 1.93
C ALA A 30 0.81 18.12 0.84
N PHE A 31 -0.05 17.18 1.13
CA PHE A 31 -0.51 16.14 0.20
C PHE A 31 -1.91 16.42 -0.33
N HIS A 32 -2.02 16.66 -1.63
CA HIS A 32 -3.28 16.85 -2.33
C HIS A 32 -3.69 15.57 -3.05
N HIS A 33 -4.69 14.86 -2.52
CA HIS A 33 -5.21 13.60 -3.05
C HIS A 33 -6.58 13.82 -3.69
N GLU A 34 -6.65 13.67 -5.01
CA GLU A 34 -7.78 14.08 -5.82
C GLU A 34 -8.31 12.93 -6.69
N ALA A 35 -9.61 12.65 -6.66
CA ALA A 35 -10.23 11.75 -7.62
C ALA A 35 -10.70 12.50 -8.86
N LEU A 36 -10.45 11.92 -10.03
CA LEU A 36 -10.97 12.35 -11.33
C LEU A 36 -11.96 11.29 -11.83
N PHE A 37 -13.24 11.65 -11.95
CA PHE A 37 -14.24 10.80 -12.59
C PHE A 37 -14.40 11.18 -14.06
N TYR A 38 -14.24 10.20 -14.95
CA TYR A 38 -14.22 10.44 -16.39
C TYR A 38 -15.00 9.35 -17.16
N ASN A 39 -15.30 9.60 -18.43
CA ASN A 39 -15.94 8.66 -19.34
C ASN A 39 -15.03 8.42 -20.55
N GLY A 40 -14.61 7.19 -20.76
CA GLY A 40 -13.85 6.74 -21.92
C GLY A 40 -12.47 7.41 -22.11
N ALA A 41 -11.82 7.14 -23.23
CA ALA A 41 -10.46 7.61 -23.51
C ALA A 41 -10.36 9.15 -23.59
N ASP A 42 -11.31 9.79 -24.24
CA ASP A 42 -11.32 11.25 -24.37
C ASP A 42 -11.54 11.97 -23.04
N GLY A 43 -12.38 11.40 -22.16
CA GLY A 43 -12.59 11.92 -20.82
C GLY A 43 -11.33 11.79 -19.96
N PHE A 44 -10.63 10.66 -20.07
CA PHE A 44 -9.34 10.45 -19.42
C PHE A 44 -8.32 11.53 -19.85
N LEU A 45 -8.13 11.74 -21.14
CA LEU A 45 -7.20 12.74 -21.66
C LEU A 45 -7.59 14.16 -21.24
N ARG A 46 -8.86 14.54 -21.36
CA ARG A 46 -9.34 15.87 -20.93
C ARG A 46 -9.02 16.18 -19.47
N GLY A 47 -9.06 15.17 -18.60
CA GLY A 47 -8.80 15.37 -17.18
C GLY A 47 -7.33 15.24 -16.79
N THR A 48 -6.58 14.34 -17.42
CA THR A 48 -5.20 14.03 -17.01
C THR A 48 -4.13 14.84 -17.77
N LEU A 49 -4.33 15.10 -19.07
CA LEU A 49 -3.34 15.81 -19.89
C LEU A 49 -3.04 17.23 -19.36
N PRO A 50 -4.04 18.08 -19.06
CA PRO A 50 -3.75 19.40 -18.50
C PRO A 50 -3.01 19.33 -17.15
N PHE A 51 -3.38 18.36 -16.28
CA PHE A 51 -2.74 18.14 -14.99
C PHE A 51 -1.26 17.79 -15.14
N VAL A 52 -0.91 16.90 -16.09
CA VAL A 52 0.47 16.52 -16.38
C VAL A 52 1.25 17.68 -17.03
N SER A 53 0.67 18.32 -18.07
CA SER A 53 1.34 19.41 -18.80
C SER A 53 1.61 20.63 -17.90
N GLU A 54 0.69 20.98 -17.00
CA GLU A 54 0.92 22.04 -16.02
C GLU A 54 2.10 21.70 -15.08
N GLY A 55 2.19 20.45 -14.62
CA GLY A 55 3.33 19.98 -13.79
C GLY A 55 4.66 20.15 -14.52
N LEU A 56 4.74 19.72 -15.78
CA LEU A 56 5.94 19.87 -16.59
C LEU A 56 6.31 21.34 -16.81
N ALA A 57 5.31 22.18 -17.15
CA ALA A 57 5.52 23.62 -17.35
C ALA A 57 6.04 24.33 -16.09
N ASN A 58 5.62 23.87 -14.90
CA ASN A 58 6.09 24.37 -13.61
C ASN A 58 7.43 23.76 -13.17
N GLY A 59 8.03 22.88 -13.96
CA GLY A 59 9.26 22.18 -13.60
C GLY A 59 9.11 21.13 -12.49
N GLU A 60 7.88 20.68 -12.21
CA GLU A 60 7.62 19.62 -11.23
C GLU A 60 8.14 18.27 -11.75
N ALA A 61 8.50 17.36 -10.83
CA ALA A 61 8.75 15.98 -11.20
C ALA A 61 7.42 15.24 -11.38
N VAL A 62 7.22 14.59 -12.52
CA VAL A 62 5.93 13.96 -12.87
C VAL A 62 6.09 12.45 -12.99
N LEU A 63 5.25 11.69 -12.24
CA LEU A 63 5.13 10.24 -12.33
C LEU A 63 3.70 9.85 -12.72
N VAL A 64 3.56 9.07 -13.78
CA VAL A 64 2.29 8.51 -14.24
C VAL A 64 2.33 6.99 -14.09
N ALA A 65 1.53 6.46 -13.17
CA ALA A 65 1.36 5.03 -12.90
C ALA A 65 -0.07 4.63 -13.27
N VAL A 66 -0.28 4.23 -14.51
CA VAL A 66 -1.58 3.86 -15.09
C VAL A 66 -1.45 2.56 -15.88
N VAL A 67 -2.56 1.98 -16.34
CA VAL A 67 -2.51 0.82 -17.23
C VAL A 67 -1.86 1.18 -18.57
N PRO A 68 -1.19 0.21 -19.26
CA PRO A 68 -0.42 0.48 -20.48
C PRO A 68 -1.18 1.24 -21.56
N GLU A 69 -2.46 0.93 -21.75
CA GLU A 69 -3.29 1.60 -22.76
C GLU A 69 -3.50 3.09 -22.45
N ARG A 70 -3.65 3.45 -21.18
CA ARG A 70 -3.77 4.85 -20.72
C ARG A 70 -2.43 5.57 -20.78
N ALA A 71 -1.33 4.88 -20.48
CA ALA A 71 0.01 5.41 -20.61
C ALA A 71 0.32 5.79 -22.08
N GLU A 72 -0.06 4.94 -23.04
CA GLU A 72 0.15 5.21 -24.45
C GLU A 72 -0.68 6.40 -24.96
N LEU A 73 -1.96 6.49 -24.53
CA LEU A 73 -2.78 7.66 -24.84
C LEU A 73 -2.13 8.98 -24.38
N LEU A 74 -1.60 8.99 -23.15
CA LEU A 74 -0.91 10.17 -22.62
C LEU A 74 0.39 10.47 -23.36
N ARG A 75 1.21 9.44 -23.68
CA ARG A 75 2.46 9.65 -24.46
C ARG A 75 2.19 10.28 -25.80
N VAL A 76 1.20 9.76 -26.53
CA VAL A 76 0.82 10.30 -27.83
C VAL A 76 0.34 11.76 -27.71
N ALA A 77 -0.48 12.06 -26.71
CA ALA A 77 -1.02 13.39 -26.50
C ALA A 77 0.02 14.43 -26.02
N LEU A 78 1.03 13.99 -25.25
CA LEU A 78 2.13 14.84 -24.77
C LEU A 78 3.19 15.10 -25.87
N GLY A 79 3.34 14.17 -26.84
CA GLY A 79 4.39 14.28 -27.86
C GLY A 79 5.80 14.27 -27.23
N GLU A 80 6.63 15.25 -27.56
CA GLU A 80 8.00 15.38 -27.05
C GLU A 80 8.05 15.62 -25.53
N ASP A 81 7.03 16.25 -24.93
CA ASP A 81 6.94 16.49 -23.50
C ASP A 81 6.84 15.18 -22.67
N ALA A 82 6.49 14.06 -23.32
CA ALA A 82 6.44 12.75 -22.66
C ALA A 82 7.79 12.28 -22.13
N GLU A 83 8.92 12.78 -22.67
CA GLU A 83 10.27 12.49 -22.16
C GLU A 83 10.48 13.04 -20.73
N GLY A 84 9.76 14.10 -20.36
CA GLY A 84 9.78 14.68 -19.01
C GLY A 84 8.95 13.89 -17.96
N VAL A 85 8.22 12.86 -18.38
CA VAL A 85 7.33 12.07 -17.54
C VAL A 85 7.91 10.68 -17.27
N ARG A 86 7.97 10.29 -16.01
CA ARG A 86 8.24 8.89 -15.66
C ARG A 86 6.95 8.07 -15.73
N PHE A 87 6.91 7.04 -16.57
CA PHE A 87 5.77 6.12 -16.67
C PHE A 87 6.07 4.80 -15.95
N LEU A 88 5.09 4.30 -15.19
CA LEU A 88 5.08 2.96 -14.60
C LEU A 88 3.83 2.20 -15.06
N ASP A 89 3.97 0.91 -15.32
CA ASP A 89 2.84 0.03 -15.58
C ASP A 89 2.13 -0.30 -14.25
N MET A 90 0.89 0.18 -14.10
CA MET A 90 0.10 -0.07 -12.89
C MET A 90 -0.38 -1.53 -12.81
N ARG A 91 -0.49 -2.26 -13.93
CA ARG A 91 -0.83 -3.69 -13.88
C ARG A 91 0.26 -4.51 -13.21
N GLU A 92 1.52 -4.13 -13.38
CA GLU A 92 2.65 -4.77 -12.69
C GLU A 92 2.82 -4.23 -11.27
N LEU A 93 2.92 -2.91 -11.11
CA LEU A 93 3.12 -2.27 -9.82
C LEU A 93 1.94 -2.55 -8.87
N GLY A 94 0.73 -2.31 -9.33
CA GLY A 94 -0.52 -2.38 -8.56
C GLY A 94 -1.13 -3.77 -8.50
N ARG A 95 -0.47 -4.83 -9.02
CA ARG A 95 -0.93 -6.21 -8.88
C ARG A 95 -1.24 -6.53 -7.42
N ASN A 96 -0.34 -6.16 -6.52
CA ASN A 96 -0.65 -6.02 -5.11
C ASN A 96 -0.70 -4.53 -4.75
N PRO A 97 -1.86 -3.95 -4.38
CA PRO A 97 -1.98 -2.53 -4.03
C PRO A 97 -1.03 -2.07 -2.92
N ALA A 98 -0.58 -2.99 -2.06
CA ALA A 98 0.39 -2.68 -1.01
C ALA A 98 1.76 -2.20 -1.53
N ARG A 99 2.10 -2.47 -2.79
CA ARG A 99 3.37 -2.04 -3.43
C ARG A 99 3.35 -0.59 -3.91
N VAL A 100 2.18 0.03 -4.00
CA VAL A 100 2.04 1.34 -4.66
C VAL A 100 2.51 2.48 -3.75
N ILE A 101 2.20 2.46 -2.45
CA ILE A 101 2.73 3.47 -1.49
C ILE A 101 4.28 3.52 -1.49
N PRO A 102 5.00 2.38 -1.41
CA PRO A 102 6.46 2.38 -1.54
C PRO A 102 6.99 3.03 -2.82
N ALA A 103 6.32 2.82 -3.95
CA ALA A 103 6.72 3.42 -5.23
C ALA A 103 6.59 4.95 -5.21
N TRP A 104 5.48 5.50 -4.69
CA TRP A 104 5.32 6.94 -4.50
C TRP A 104 6.36 7.50 -3.55
N ARG A 105 6.60 6.86 -2.40
CA ARG A 105 7.64 7.30 -1.46
C ARG A 105 9.03 7.32 -2.06
N LYS A 106 9.36 6.30 -2.85
CA LYS A 106 10.64 6.24 -3.56
C LYS A 106 10.78 7.42 -4.54
N PHE A 107 9.74 7.70 -5.33
CA PHE A 107 9.74 8.80 -6.28
C PHE A 107 9.87 10.16 -5.58
N LEU A 108 9.14 10.38 -4.49
CA LEU A 108 9.26 11.59 -3.67
C LEU A 108 10.67 11.74 -3.08
N ALA A 109 11.26 10.68 -2.56
CA ALA A 109 12.61 10.70 -2.02
C ALA A 109 13.68 11.03 -3.07
N GLU A 110 13.46 10.63 -4.32
CA GLU A 110 14.36 10.91 -5.44
C GLU A 110 14.25 12.37 -5.95
N HIS A 111 13.09 13.01 -5.83
CA HIS A 111 12.79 14.26 -6.55
C HIS A 111 12.38 15.44 -5.66
N ALA A 112 11.92 15.23 -4.43
CA ALA A 112 11.47 16.31 -3.54
C ALA A 112 12.59 16.82 -2.60
N THR A 113 13.85 16.44 -2.80
CA THR A 113 14.98 16.74 -1.90
C THR A 113 15.30 18.23 -1.77
N ASP A 114 15.02 19.02 -2.81
CA ASP A 114 15.36 20.46 -2.89
C ASP A 114 14.10 21.35 -2.81
N GLY A 115 13.00 20.82 -2.24
CA GLY A 115 11.73 21.55 -2.21
C GLY A 115 11.03 21.62 -3.56
N ARG A 116 11.45 20.81 -4.55
CA ARG A 116 10.81 20.71 -5.85
C ARG A 116 9.45 20.01 -5.69
N PRO A 117 8.35 20.62 -6.11
CA PRO A 117 7.04 19.98 -6.06
C PRO A 117 7.00 18.72 -6.93
N VAL A 118 6.17 17.79 -6.55
CA VAL A 118 5.99 16.49 -7.24
C VAL A 118 4.53 16.31 -7.62
N ARG A 119 4.29 15.75 -8.79
CA ARG A 119 2.95 15.47 -9.29
C ARG A 119 2.84 14.02 -9.75
N GLY A 120 1.74 13.37 -9.37
CA GLY A 120 1.45 11.99 -9.70
C GLY A 120 0.09 11.79 -10.38
N VAL A 121 0.00 10.83 -11.30
CA VAL A 121 -1.28 10.25 -11.76
C VAL A 121 -1.23 8.76 -11.43
N GLY A 122 -2.19 8.26 -10.65
CA GLY A 122 -2.25 6.87 -10.21
C GLY A 122 -3.59 6.22 -10.48
N GLU A 123 -3.62 5.14 -11.28
CA GLU A 123 -4.84 4.39 -11.62
C GLU A 123 -4.78 2.97 -11.02
N PRO A 124 -5.00 2.81 -9.68
CA PRO A 124 -4.93 1.49 -9.05
C PRO A 124 -6.15 0.61 -9.37
N VAL A 125 -7.23 1.22 -9.89
CA VAL A 125 -8.50 0.55 -10.17
C VAL A 125 -8.79 0.60 -11.66
N TRP A 126 -8.94 -0.58 -12.27
CA TRP A 126 -9.33 -0.75 -13.68
C TRP A 126 -10.32 -1.90 -13.85
N ALA A 127 -11.00 -1.97 -14.99
CA ALA A 127 -11.93 -3.06 -15.32
C ALA A 127 -11.20 -4.42 -15.34
N GLY A 128 -11.82 -5.44 -14.76
CA GLY A 128 -11.30 -6.80 -14.69
C GLY A 128 -10.52 -7.13 -13.41
N ARG A 129 -10.40 -6.20 -12.45
CA ARG A 129 -9.99 -6.56 -11.09
C ARG A 129 -11.06 -7.39 -10.39
N SER A 130 -10.65 -8.39 -9.62
CA SER A 130 -11.53 -9.15 -8.74
C SER A 130 -12.04 -8.30 -7.56
N ASP A 131 -13.13 -8.73 -6.93
CA ASP A 131 -13.68 -8.06 -5.75
C ASP A 131 -12.64 -7.95 -4.61
N ALA A 132 -11.83 -8.99 -4.43
CA ALA A 132 -10.75 -9.01 -3.44
C ALA A 132 -9.67 -7.95 -3.72
N GLU A 133 -9.29 -7.78 -5.00
CA GLU A 133 -8.34 -6.74 -5.42
C GLU A 133 -8.94 -5.34 -5.28
N LEU A 134 -10.23 -5.15 -5.64
CA LEU A 134 -10.93 -3.88 -5.50
C LEU A 134 -11.02 -3.44 -4.03
N GLU A 135 -11.32 -4.36 -3.11
CA GLU A 135 -11.33 -4.08 -1.68
C GLU A 135 -9.95 -3.62 -1.17
N GLU A 136 -8.86 -4.24 -1.63
CA GLU A 136 -7.52 -3.81 -1.25
C GLU A 136 -7.09 -2.51 -1.94
N CYS A 137 -7.61 -2.19 -3.12
CA CYS A 137 -7.45 -0.87 -3.74
C CYS A 137 -8.15 0.24 -2.93
N GLU A 138 -9.38 0.01 -2.44
CA GLU A 138 -10.08 0.96 -1.57
C GLU A 138 -9.28 1.23 -0.29
N ARG A 139 -8.72 0.17 0.33
CA ARG A 139 -7.85 0.31 1.51
C ARG A 139 -6.56 1.07 1.20
N TYR A 140 -5.95 0.79 0.06
CA TYR A 140 -4.77 1.52 -0.40
C TYR A 140 -5.07 3.02 -0.54
N GLU A 141 -6.17 3.40 -1.18
CA GLU A 141 -6.56 4.79 -1.35
C GLU A 141 -6.81 5.52 -0.02
N ALA A 142 -7.44 4.84 0.94
CA ALA A 142 -7.62 5.38 2.27
C ALA A 142 -6.28 5.56 3.01
N LEU A 143 -5.36 4.59 2.87
CA LEU A 143 -4.04 4.60 3.50
C LEU A 143 -3.07 5.61 2.89
N LEU A 144 -3.26 6.04 1.64
CA LEU A 144 -2.48 7.12 1.04
C LEU A 144 -2.54 8.39 1.89
N ASN A 145 -3.72 8.76 2.37
CA ASN A 145 -3.90 9.96 3.18
C ASN A 145 -3.12 9.89 4.50
N GLU A 146 -3.02 8.70 5.11
CA GLU A 146 -2.22 8.48 6.33
C GLU A 146 -0.71 8.42 6.01
N ALA A 147 -0.34 7.74 4.92
CA ALA A 147 1.05 7.54 4.52
C ALA A 147 1.76 8.85 4.16
N PHE A 148 1.01 9.84 3.68
CA PHE A 148 1.52 11.12 3.21
C PHE A 148 0.94 12.32 3.98
N ALA A 149 0.34 12.10 5.15
CA ALA A 149 -0.17 13.17 6.02
C ALA A 149 0.91 14.21 6.38
N TYR A 150 2.17 13.78 6.39
CA TYR A 150 3.34 14.62 6.67
C TYR A 150 4.41 14.37 5.60
N GLY A 151 5.01 15.43 5.07
CA GLY A 151 6.07 15.30 4.08
C GLY A 151 6.23 16.52 3.17
N PRO A 152 6.87 16.35 2.01
CA PRO A 152 6.96 17.40 0.99
C PRO A 152 5.58 17.66 0.37
N GLU A 153 5.42 18.84 -0.20
CA GLU A 153 4.24 19.18 -1.00
C GLU A 153 4.20 18.36 -2.29
N TRP A 154 3.06 17.69 -2.54
CA TRP A 154 2.84 16.97 -3.77
C TRP A 154 1.35 16.72 -4.06
N ARG A 155 1.03 16.47 -5.32
CA ARG A 155 -0.33 16.25 -5.78
C ARG A 155 -0.45 14.88 -6.45
N LEU A 156 -1.51 14.15 -6.11
CA LEU A 156 -1.86 12.86 -6.72
C LEU A 156 -3.28 12.91 -7.28
N LEU A 157 -3.39 12.68 -8.57
CA LEU A 157 -4.67 12.53 -9.27
C LEU A 157 -4.96 11.06 -9.52
N CYS A 158 -6.10 10.57 -9.03
CA CYS A 158 -6.55 9.19 -9.20
C CYS A 158 -7.74 9.13 -10.17
N PRO A 159 -7.55 8.70 -11.42
CA PRO A 159 -8.62 8.61 -12.42
C PRO A 159 -9.48 7.36 -12.23
N TYR A 160 -10.82 7.52 -12.40
CA TYR A 160 -11.86 6.46 -12.31
C TYR A 160 -12.78 6.54 -13.53
N ASP A 161 -12.82 5.47 -14.32
CA ASP A 161 -13.66 5.37 -15.52
C ASP A 161 -15.10 5.01 -15.14
N LEU A 162 -16.03 5.96 -15.33
CA LEU A 162 -17.45 5.78 -15.03
C LEU A 162 -18.16 4.78 -15.94
N ASP A 163 -17.60 4.55 -17.14
CA ASP A 163 -18.17 3.60 -18.11
C ASP A 163 -17.73 2.16 -17.82
N ALA A 164 -16.62 1.98 -17.11
CA ALA A 164 -16.00 0.68 -16.90
C ALA A 164 -16.10 0.16 -15.46
N LEU A 165 -16.37 1.03 -14.48
CA LEU A 165 -16.34 0.70 -13.06
C LEU A 165 -17.74 0.68 -12.44
N GLY A 166 -17.97 -0.26 -11.53
CA GLY A 166 -19.22 -0.40 -10.80
C GLY A 166 -19.49 0.77 -9.82
N LEU A 167 -20.77 1.02 -9.55
CA LEU A 167 -21.20 2.13 -8.66
C LEU A 167 -20.60 2.04 -7.25
N ASP A 168 -20.35 0.85 -6.74
CA ASP A 168 -19.77 0.67 -5.41
C ASP A 168 -18.29 1.12 -5.38
N VAL A 169 -17.53 0.85 -6.44
CA VAL A 169 -16.16 1.35 -6.62
C VAL A 169 -16.15 2.88 -6.68
N ILE A 170 -17.05 3.49 -7.45
CA ILE A 170 -17.17 4.95 -7.56
C ILE A 170 -17.56 5.57 -6.21
N ARG A 171 -18.42 4.91 -5.44
CA ARG A 171 -18.78 5.36 -4.08
C ARG A 171 -17.59 5.27 -3.14
N ALA A 172 -16.83 4.17 -3.16
CA ALA A 172 -15.61 3.99 -2.38
C ALA A 172 -14.57 5.07 -2.72
N ALA A 173 -14.33 5.33 -4.00
CA ALA A 173 -13.44 6.41 -4.44
C ALA A 173 -13.85 7.78 -3.89
N ARG A 174 -15.17 8.10 -3.87
CA ARG A 174 -15.66 9.34 -3.25
C ARG A 174 -15.42 9.40 -1.74
N MET A 175 -15.40 8.27 -1.05
CA MET A 175 -15.16 8.24 0.40
C MET A 175 -13.68 8.34 0.77
N THR A 176 -12.77 7.95 -0.12
CA THR A 176 -11.32 7.89 0.15
C THR A 176 -10.55 9.13 -0.28
N HIS A 177 -11.13 10.02 -1.12
CA HIS A 177 -10.44 11.19 -1.65
C HIS A 177 -10.92 12.49 -1.00
N PRO A 178 -10.02 13.29 -0.38
CA PRO A 178 -10.35 14.60 0.20
C PRO A 178 -10.83 15.63 -0.82
N ALA A 179 -10.40 15.51 -2.08
CA ALA A 179 -10.78 16.43 -3.16
C ALA A 179 -11.23 15.68 -4.43
N LEU A 180 -12.00 16.40 -5.26
CA LEU A 180 -12.43 15.93 -6.58
C LEU A 180 -11.94 16.92 -7.63
N MET A 181 -11.34 16.38 -8.71
CA MET A 181 -10.98 17.16 -9.89
C MET A 181 -12.18 17.22 -10.84
N HIS A 182 -12.59 18.42 -11.22
CA HIS A 182 -13.65 18.66 -12.19
C HIS A 182 -13.28 19.82 -13.10
N GLU A 183 -13.20 19.57 -14.40
CA GLU A 183 -12.83 20.57 -15.42
C GLU A 183 -11.53 21.35 -15.09
N GLY A 184 -10.50 20.66 -14.60
CA GLY A 184 -9.22 21.27 -14.22
C GLY A 184 -9.23 22.00 -12.87
N VAL A 185 -10.36 22.01 -12.14
CA VAL A 185 -10.49 22.67 -10.85
C VAL A 185 -10.63 21.64 -9.73
N SER A 186 -9.72 21.69 -8.76
CA SER A 186 -9.81 20.91 -7.53
C SER A 186 -10.88 21.48 -6.59
N ARG A 187 -11.78 20.62 -6.10
CA ARG A 187 -12.86 21.00 -5.16
C ARG A 187 -12.86 20.08 -3.97
N ARG A 188 -13.03 20.64 -2.77
CA ARG A 188 -13.16 19.86 -1.54
C ARG A 188 -14.33 18.88 -1.64
N ASN A 189 -14.07 17.64 -1.25
CA ASN A 189 -15.05 16.57 -1.28
C ASN A 189 -15.75 16.42 0.09
N THR A 190 -17.04 16.71 0.16
CA THR A 190 -17.83 16.59 1.39
C THR A 190 -18.21 15.14 1.74
N ALA A 191 -18.07 14.21 0.79
CA ALA A 191 -18.31 12.77 1.02
C ALA A 191 -17.08 12.06 1.61
N TYR A 192 -15.91 12.70 1.64
CA TYR A 192 -14.69 12.12 2.20
C TYR A 192 -14.86 11.67 3.65
N ARG A 193 -14.30 10.51 3.97
CA ARG A 193 -14.33 9.91 5.31
C ARG A 193 -12.91 9.46 5.68
N PRO A 194 -12.22 10.16 6.58
CA PRO A 194 -10.90 9.76 7.08
C PRO A 194 -10.92 8.35 7.67
N LEU A 195 -9.83 7.61 7.48
CA LEU A 195 -9.69 6.21 7.86
C LEU A 195 -10.00 5.94 9.36
N HIS A 196 -9.60 6.85 10.24
CA HIS A 196 -9.85 6.73 11.70
C HIS A 196 -11.34 6.80 12.09
N ARG A 197 -12.23 7.21 11.18
CA ARG A 197 -13.69 7.20 11.37
C ARG A 197 -14.38 5.97 10.78
N ALA A 198 -13.65 5.18 9.99
CA ALA A 198 -14.08 3.87 9.51
C ALA A 198 -13.67 2.78 10.50
N ALA A 199 -14.00 1.51 10.21
CA ALA A 199 -13.65 0.35 11.07
C ALA A 199 -12.14 0.08 11.21
N GLY A 200 -11.28 1.05 10.86
CA GLY A 200 -9.83 0.93 10.81
C GLY A 200 -9.32 0.27 9.52
N PRO A 201 -8.00 0.38 9.25
CA PRO A 201 -7.41 -0.08 7.98
C PRO A 201 -7.46 -1.60 7.79
N PHE A 202 -7.59 -2.36 8.87
CA PHE A 202 -7.69 -3.82 8.87
C PHE A 202 -9.06 -4.32 9.34
N GLY A 203 -10.04 -3.43 9.44
CA GLY A 203 -11.41 -3.78 9.84
C GLY A 203 -12.15 -4.62 8.79
N GLY A 204 -13.29 -5.17 9.18
CA GLY A 204 -14.08 -6.09 8.36
C GLY A 204 -13.62 -7.54 8.49
N SER A 205 -14.31 -8.45 7.79
CA SER A 205 -13.99 -9.86 7.74
C SER A 205 -13.72 -10.28 6.30
N LEU A 206 -12.74 -11.15 6.09
CA LEU A 206 -12.59 -11.80 4.79
C LEU A 206 -13.71 -12.82 4.57
N PRO A 207 -14.12 -13.06 3.32
CA PRO A 207 -15.02 -14.16 2.98
C PRO A 207 -14.52 -15.47 3.59
N SER A 208 -15.46 -16.32 4.04
CA SER A 208 -15.09 -17.62 4.60
C SER A 208 -14.35 -18.46 3.56
N PRO A 209 -13.27 -19.16 3.93
CA PRO A 209 -12.62 -20.11 3.04
C PRO A 209 -13.61 -21.19 2.57
N PRO A 210 -13.40 -21.77 1.37
CA PRO A 210 -14.25 -22.85 0.88
C PRO A 210 -14.20 -24.06 1.81
N ALA A 211 -15.20 -24.95 1.68
CA ALA A 211 -15.24 -26.21 2.45
C ALA A 211 -14.05 -27.12 2.08
N GLU A 212 -13.71 -27.16 0.82
CA GLU A 212 -12.56 -27.92 0.28
C GLU A 212 -11.27 -27.13 0.46
N ARG A 213 -10.69 -27.25 1.65
CA ARG A 213 -9.40 -26.66 2.00
C ARG A 213 -8.59 -27.63 2.84
N GLU A 214 -7.28 -27.51 2.78
CA GLU A 214 -6.37 -28.15 3.72
C GLU A 214 -6.10 -27.21 4.90
N GLU A 215 -6.09 -27.72 6.12
CA GLU A 215 -5.87 -26.94 7.34
C GLU A 215 -4.78 -27.57 8.19
N LEU A 216 -3.82 -26.77 8.65
CA LEU A 216 -2.72 -27.19 9.50
C LEU A 216 -2.52 -26.22 10.66
N ALA A 217 -2.71 -26.68 11.88
CA ALA A 217 -2.32 -25.94 13.08
C ALA A 217 -0.79 -26.02 13.25
N PHE A 218 -0.17 -24.90 13.64
CA PHE A 218 1.28 -24.81 13.80
C PHE A 218 1.67 -24.07 15.08
N THR A 219 2.87 -24.41 15.55
CA THR A 219 3.63 -23.72 16.60
C THR A 219 5.08 -23.57 16.11
N ALA A 220 5.99 -23.07 16.95
CA ALA A 220 7.40 -22.94 16.62
C ALA A 220 8.04 -24.26 16.10
N HIS A 221 7.62 -25.42 16.62
CA HIS A 221 8.12 -26.72 16.15
C HIS A 221 7.50 -27.21 14.83
N GLY A 222 6.41 -26.58 14.36
CA GLY A 222 5.67 -26.99 13.16
C GLY A 222 6.07 -26.30 11.85
N LEU A 223 6.96 -25.31 11.87
CA LEU A 223 7.28 -24.48 10.70
C LEU A 223 7.83 -25.28 9.50
N GLY A 224 8.54 -26.37 9.75
CA GLY A 224 9.01 -27.27 8.70
C GLY A 224 7.86 -27.96 7.96
N ALA A 225 6.83 -28.42 8.68
CA ALA A 225 5.65 -29.04 8.10
C ALA A 225 4.84 -28.04 7.26
N VAL A 226 4.73 -26.79 7.73
CA VAL A 226 4.09 -25.69 6.98
C VAL A 226 4.80 -25.51 5.63
N ARG A 227 6.13 -25.33 5.61
CA ARG A 227 6.89 -25.16 4.36
C ARG A 227 6.70 -26.33 3.39
N SER A 228 6.74 -27.56 3.90
CA SER A 228 6.55 -28.76 3.09
C SER A 228 5.16 -28.84 2.48
N LEU A 229 4.12 -28.45 3.27
CA LEU A 229 2.74 -28.43 2.80
C LEU A 229 2.55 -27.36 1.69
N VAL A 230 3.04 -26.13 1.89
CA VAL A 230 2.94 -25.06 0.90
C VAL A 230 3.66 -25.43 -0.39
N ALA A 231 4.89 -25.98 -0.31
CA ALA A 231 5.66 -26.43 -1.47
C ALA A 231 4.92 -27.53 -2.26
N LYS A 232 4.36 -28.53 -1.55
CA LYS A 232 3.58 -29.61 -2.15
C LYS A 232 2.34 -29.07 -2.86
N ARG A 233 1.55 -28.20 -2.19
CA ARG A 233 0.33 -27.62 -2.77
C ARG A 233 0.63 -26.71 -3.95
N GLY A 234 1.70 -25.91 -3.88
CA GLY A 234 2.17 -25.09 -4.99
C GLY A 234 2.54 -25.91 -6.22
N ALA A 235 3.25 -27.02 -6.04
CA ALA A 235 3.58 -27.94 -7.13
C ALA A 235 2.31 -28.61 -7.73
N GLN A 236 1.36 -29.02 -6.89
CA GLN A 236 0.09 -29.62 -7.34
C GLN A 236 -0.80 -28.62 -8.09
N ALA A 237 -0.78 -27.35 -7.71
CA ALA A 237 -1.51 -26.28 -8.37
C ALA A 237 -0.83 -25.79 -9.68
N GLY A 238 0.37 -26.30 -10.01
CA GLY A 238 1.08 -25.94 -11.24
C GLY A 238 1.86 -24.62 -11.16
N LEU A 239 2.14 -24.09 -9.96
CA LEU A 239 2.98 -22.90 -9.82
C LEU A 239 4.39 -23.15 -10.39
N ALA A 240 4.92 -22.14 -11.11
CA ALA A 240 6.33 -22.13 -11.51
C ALA A 240 7.23 -22.24 -10.27
N GLU A 241 8.44 -22.77 -10.44
CA GLU A 241 9.36 -23.03 -9.34
C GLU A 241 9.65 -21.75 -8.52
N SER A 242 9.94 -20.63 -9.20
CA SER A 242 10.17 -19.34 -8.55
C SER A 242 8.95 -18.85 -7.74
N SER A 243 7.73 -18.91 -8.32
CA SER A 243 6.51 -18.49 -7.61
C SER A 243 6.20 -19.42 -6.43
N ARG A 244 6.55 -20.71 -6.53
CA ARG A 244 6.42 -21.67 -5.42
C ARG A 244 7.39 -21.35 -4.29
N GLU A 245 8.64 -21.02 -4.59
CA GLU A 245 9.66 -20.61 -3.62
C GLU A 245 9.26 -19.30 -2.94
N ASP A 246 8.78 -18.33 -3.72
CA ASP A 246 8.25 -17.06 -3.22
C ASP A 246 7.08 -17.27 -2.24
N LEU A 247 6.13 -18.14 -2.59
CA LEU A 247 4.98 -18.46 -1.72
C LEU A 247 5.43 -19.16 -0.43
N VAL A 248 6.38 -20.11 -0.52
CA VAL A 248 6.94 -20.79 0.65
C VAL A 248 7.63 -19.78 1.59
N LEU A 249 8.41 -18.86 1.03
CA LEU A 249 9.08 -17.81 1.80
C LEU A 249 8.05 -16.87 2.44
N ALA A 250 7.07 -16.39 1.66
CA ALA A 250 6.03 -15.51 2.16
C ALA A 250 5.24 -16.14 3.32
N VAL A 251 4.79 -17.40 3.16
CA VAL A 251 4.06 -18.10 4.22
C VAL A 251 4.95 -18.38 5.42
N ASN A 252 6.24 -18.69 5.23
CA ASN A 252 7.19 -18.84 6.33
C ASN A 252 7.31 -17.56 7.16
N GLU A 253 7.35 -16.38 6.53
CA GLU A 253 7.35 -15.09 7.24
C GLU A 253 6.04 -14.89 8.03
N LEU A 254 4.88 -15.21 7.44
CA LEU A 254 3.59 -15.10 8.12
C LEU A 254 3.51 -15.99 9.36
N VAL A 255 3.89 -17.28 9.24
CA VAL A 255 3.81 -18.21 10.38
C VAL A 255 4.87 -17.90 11.44
N THR A 256 6.02 -17.35 11.05
CA THR A 256 7.03 -16.86 11.99
C THR A 256 6.51 -15.67 12.79
N ASN A 257 5.83 -14.72 12.14
CA ASN A 257 5.17 -13.59 12.81
C ASN A 257 4.09 -14.08 13.78
N SER A 258 3.28 -15.06 13.38
CA SER A 258 2.26 -15.67 14.26
C SER A 258 2.88 -16.32 15.51
N VAL A 259 4.04 -16.98 15.37
CA VAL A 259 4.77 -17.54 16.51
C VAL A 259 5.31 -16.43 17.42
N GLN A 260 5.87 -15.37 16.85
CA GLN A 260 6.50 -14.31 17.64
C GLN A 260 5.51 -13.34 18.27
N TYR A 261 4.46 -12.96 17.51
CA TYR A 261 3.54 -11.89 17.89
C TYR A 261 2.08 -12.33 17.98
N GLY A 262 1.74 -13.52 17.44
CA GLY A 262 0.38 -14.04 17.33
C GLY A 262 -0.02 -15.02 18.46
N GLY A 263 0.73 -15.06 19.57
CA GLY A 263 0.42 -15.92 20.71
C GLY A 263 1.03 -17.32 20.64
N GLY A 264 2.17 -17.48 19.94
CA GLY A 264 2.99 -18.70 19.93
C GLY A 264 2.66 -19.70 18.81
N GLY A 265 1.71 -19.37 17.92
CA GLY A 265 1.32 -20.23 16.80
C GLY A 265 0.02 -19.77 16.16
N GLY A 266 -0.51 -20.60 15.27
CA GLY A 266 -1.71 -20.26 14.53
C GLY A 266 -2.22 -21.43 13.69
N THR A 267 -3.04 -21.09 12.69
CA THR A 267 -3.60 -22.03 11.73
C THR A 267 -3.33 -21.53 10.32
N LEU A 268 -2.75 -22.40 9.49
CA LEU A 268 -2.63 -22.22 8.05
C LEU A 268 -3.79 -22.94 7.38
N ARG A 269 -4.45 -22.26 6.42
CA ARG A 269 -5.44 -22.84 5.51
C ARG A 269 -4.97 -22.63 4.08
N ILE A 270 -5.08 -23.66 3.25
CA ILE A 270 -4.67 -23.60 1.83
C ILE A 270 -5.82 -24.14 0.98
N TRP A 271 -6.15 -23.40 -0.08
CA TRP A 271 -7.09 -23.83 -1.11
C TRP A 271 -6.70 -23.25 -2.46
N GLN A 272 -7.26 -23.82 -3.51
CA GLN A 272 -7.08 -23.33 -4.86
C GLN A 272 -8.37 -22.64 -5.33
N GLU A 273 -8.22 -21.46 -5.89
CA GLU A 273 -9.22 -20.73 -6.67
C GLU A 273 -8.97 -20.92 -8.16
N PRO A 274 -9.88 -20.53 -9.06
CA PRO A 274 -9.69 -20.75 -10.50
C PRO A 274 -8.38 -20.18 -11.05
N ASP A 275 -7.90 -19.07 -10.51
CA ASP A 275 -6.74 -18.30 -10.97
C ASP A 275 -5.63 -18.12 -9.92
N ALA A 276 -5.81 -18.66 -8.71
CA ALA A 276 -4.83 -18.49 -7.63
C ALA A 276 -4.75 -19.69 -6.68
N LEU A 277 -3.56 -19.91 -6.11
CA LEU A 277 -3.38 -20.67 -4.88
C LEU A 277 -3.40 -19.70 -3.70
N VAL A 278 -4.26 -19.97 -2.72
CA VAL A 278 -4.50 -19.07 -1.58
C VAL A 278 -4.02 -19.71 -0.29
N CYS A 279 -3.25 -18.95 0.50
CA CYS A 279 -2.79 -19.29 1.84
C CYS A 279 -3.35 -18.27 2.84
N ASP A 280 -4.10 -18.73 3.84
CA ASP A 280 -4.74 -17.92 4.89
C ASP A 280 -4.11 -18.31 6.22
N VAL A 281 -3.36 -17.41 6.85
CA VAL A 281 -2.71 -17.60 8.14
C VAL A 281 -3.49 -16.84 9.21
N ARG A 282 -3.89 -17.54 10.27
CA ARG A 282 -4.67 -16.98 11.37
C ARG A 282 -3.95 -17.18 12.69
N ASP A 283 -3.94 -16.13 13.51
CA ASP A 283 -3.40 -16.14 14.86
C ASP A 283 -4.19 -15.21 15.81
N ARG A 284 -3.74 -15.09 17.05
CA ARG A 284 -4.38 -14.27 18.09
C ARG A 284 -3.70 -12.91 18.29
N GLY A 285 -2.78 -12.53 17.40
CA GLY A 285 -2.10 -11.26 17.45
C GLY A 285 -2.99 -10.11 17.00
N PHE A 286 -2.54 -8.88 17.27
CA PHE A 286 -3.20 -7.67 16.82
C PHE A 286 -2.18 -6.70 16.19
N ILE A 287 -2.51 -6.19 15.01
CA ILE A 287 -1.69 -5.24 14.25
C ILE A 287 -2.23 -3.82 14.50
N HIS A 288 -1.41 -2.97 15.11
CA HIS A 288 -1.77 -1.58 15.43
C HIS A 288 -1.41 -0.59 14.33
N ASP A 289 -0.26 -0.80 13.66
CA ASP A 289 0.23 0.11 12.62
C ASP A 289 -0.48 -0.15 11.28
N PRO A 290 -1.28 0.81 10.76
CA PRO A 290 -2.00 0.66 9.51
C PRO A 290 -1.09 0.54 8.28
N LEU A 291 0.14 1.00 8.37
CA LEU A 291 1.12 0.99 7.28
C LEU A 291 2.10 -0.19 7.36
N VAL A 292 1.95 -1.09 8.33
CA VAL A 292 2.82 -2.25 8.46
C VAL A 292 2.86 -3.08 7.17
N GLY A 293 4.07 -3.42 6.73
CA GLY A 293 4.29 -4.15 5.48
C GLY A 293 4.08 -3.33 4.20
N ARG A 294 3.64 -2.07 4.31
CA ARG A 294 3.48 -1.15 3.17
C ARG A 294 4.62 -0.13 3.06
N LEU A 295 5.47 -0.06 4.06
CA LEU A 295 6.68 0.77 4.07
C LEU A 295 7.90 -0.13 4.23
N PRO A 296 9.01 0.17 3.50
CA PRO A 296 10.25 -0.52 3.75
C PRO A 296 10.71 -0.21 5.17
N PRO A 297 11.04 -1.22 5.98
CA PRO A 297 11.58 -0.98 7.31
C PRO A 297 12.94 -0.27 7.21
N PRO A 298 13.31 0.57 8.20
CA PRO A 298 14.62 1.20 8.28
C PRO A 298 15.74 0.16 8.15
N VAL A 299 16.87 0.56 7.53
CA VAL A 299 17.99 -0.36 7.23
C VAL A 299 18.60 -0.96 8.50
N ASP A 300 18.60 -0.21 9.58
CA ASP A 300 19.13 -0.54 10.90
C ASP A 300 18.14 -1.31 11.79
N GLN A 301 16.89 -1.46 11.38
CA GLN A 301 15.87 -2.19 12.14
C GLN A 301 16.03 -3.71 11.93
N HIS A 302 16.31 -4.44 13.02
CA HIS A 302 16.29 -5.90 13.04
C HIS A 302 14.84 -6.39 13.28
N GLY A 303 14.09 -6.64 12.19
CA GLY A 303 12.70 -7.11 12.22
C GLY A 303 11.74 -6.20 11.45
N GLY A 304 10.47 -6.59 11.36
CA GLY A 304 9.44 -5.82 10.64
C GLY A 304 9.46 -5.97 9.11
N ARG A 305 10.40 -6.75 8.56
CA ARG A 305 10.53 -6.97 7.11
C ARG A 305 9.58 -8.04 6.56
N GLY A 306 9.05 -8.91 7.43
CA GLY A 306 8.27 -10.07 7.02
C GLY A 306 7.05 -9.70 6.18
N LEU A 307 6.14 -8.86 6.68
CA LEU A 307 4.94 -8.43 5.93
C LEU A 307 5.28 -7.59 4.68
N TRP A 308 6.36 -6.80 4.73
CA TRP A 308 6.85 -6.08 3.56
C TRP A 308 7.30 -7.06 2.46
N LEU A 309 8.05 -8.10 2.83
CA LEU A 309 8.48 -9.16 1.93
C LEU A 309 7.27 -9.93 1.36
N VAL A 310 6.32 -10.32 2.20
CA VAL A 310 5.06 -10.97 1.79
C VAL A 310 4.33 -10.15 0.72
N ASN A 311 4.20 -8.83 0.92
CA ASN A 311 3.58 -7.93 -0.05
C ASN A 311 4.34 -7.86 -1.38
N HIS A 312 5.65 -8.10 -1.38
CA HIS A 312 6.47 -8.07 -2.61
C HIS A 312 6.47 -9.41 -3.35
N LEU A 313 6.34 -10.51 -2.64
CA LEU A 313 6.38 -11.86 -3.22
C LEU A 313 5.01 -12.30 -3.74
N CYS A 314 3.91 -11.93 -3.06
CA CYS A 314 2.58 -12.38 -3.42
C CYS A 314 1.85 -11.41 -4.37
N ASP A 315 0.95 -11.95 -5.19
CA ASP A 315 0.17 -11.17 -6.16
C ASP A 315 -0.93 -10.34 -5.51
N LEU A 316 -1.49 -10.81 -4.38
CA LEU A 316 -2.40 -10.06 -3.54
C LEU A 316 -2.21 -10.49 -2.09
N VAL A 317 -2.25 -9.52 -1.17
CA VAL A 317 -2.23 -9.78 0.28
C VAL A 317 -3.34 -8.99 0.94
N GLN A 318 -4.21 -9.71 1.63
CA GLN A 318 -5.30 -9.15 2.41
C GLN A 318 -5.01 -9.33 3.91
N ILE A 319 -5.08 -8.26 4.67
CA ILE A 319 -4.86 -8.28 6.13
C ILE A 319 -6.14 -7.84 6.82
N ARG A 320 -6.60 -8.64 7.80
CA ARG A 320 -7.66 -8.27 8.74
C ARG A 320 -7.15 -8.51 10.14
N SER A 321 -7.26 -7.49 10.99
CA SER A 321 -6.77 -7.55 12.36
C SER A 321 -7.72 -6.82 13.30
N SER A 322 -8.03 -7.45 14.39
CA SER A 322 -8.90 -6.96 15.46
C SER A 322 -8.38 -7.45 16.79
N PRO A 323 -8.90 -6.98 17.93
CA PRO A 323 -8.58 -7.56 19.25
C PRO A 323 -8.81 -9.07 19.37
N ASP A 324 -9.65 -9.64 18.49
CA ASP A 324 -9.94 -11.09 18.46
C ASP A 324 -8.91 -11.91 17.69
N GLY A 325 -7.98 -11.24 16.98
CA GLY A 325 -6.90 -11.89 16.23
C GLY A 325 -6.65 -11.28 14.86
N THR A 326 -5.66 -11.84 14.18
CA THR A 326 -5.21 -11.44 12.85
C THR A 326 -5.41 -12.56 11.84
N VAL A 327 -5.80 -12.18 10.64
CA VAL A 327 -5.82 -13.02 9.44
C VAL A 327 -5.03 -12.35 8.35
N VAL A 328 -4.06 -13.05 7.79
CA VAL A 328 -3.34 -12.63 6.59
C VAL A 328 -3.56 -13.67 5.50
N ARG A 329 -4.16 -13.23 4.40
CA ARG A 329 -4.44 -14.07 3.24
C ARG A 329 -3.56 -13.65 2.07
N ALA A 330 -2.73 -14.55 1.60
CA ALA A 330 -1.81 -14.38 0.49
C ALA A 330 -2.29 -15.17 -0.72
N HIS A 331 -2.35 -14.53 -1.87
CA HIS A 331 -2.73 -15.13 -3.16
C HIS A 331 -1.50 -15.17 -4.07
N MET A 332 -1.28 -16.32 -4.69
CA MET A 332 -0.28 -16.51 -5.74
C MET A 332 -0.99 -16.95 -7.01
N ARG A 333 -0.92 -16.15 -8.08
CA ARG A 333 -1.61 -16.44 -9.34
C ARG A 333 -1.06 -17.70 -9.99
N LEU A 334 -1.97 -18.48 -10.53
CA LEU A 334 -1.63 -19.65 -11.34
C LEU A 334 -1.22 -19.22 -12.76
N PRO A 335 -0.33 -19.95 -13.42
CA PRO A 335 -0.06 -19.71 -14.83
C PRO A 335 -1.36 -19.88 -15.65
N ALA A 336 -1.52 -19.03 -16.68
CA ALA A 336 -2.67 -19.04 -17.57
C ALA A 336 -2.72 -20.30 -18.44
#